data_591321e20635850fef3566db8a4101f1
#
_entry.id   591321e20635850fef3566db8a4101f1
#
_cell.length_a   1.000
_cell.length_b   1.000
_cell.length_c   1.000
_cell.angle_alpha   90.00
_cell.angle_beta   90.00
_cell.angle_gamma   90.00
#
_symmetry.space_group_name_H-M   'P 1'
#
loop_
_entity.id
_entity.type
_entity.pdbx_description
1 polymer ?
#
loop_
_entity_poly.entity_id
_entity_poly.type
_entity_poly.pdbx_seq_one_letter_code
_entity_poly.pdbx_strand_id
1 'polypeptide(L)'
;SMRPAKSAMLGSNTGGDVVEIYDHPILDLLNKVSPFYDGYNFNILRKTFLQVTGNEYLHPIMGPMGYPVEIWVMPSQYVKIKPTRDERLIEGYEYGQQPNNAFFEPDEVLHNRVPDPNDPLYGRGWVAAASDAAGLLQSMDGYEKHLFQNQARPDWGIFLKETLNETQWNRMIAYLDQNLRGNRNSGRPYIFEGGSDARPLQFSPRDLSFSEGENRKVEVIAAVSGVPVTLLKANDPNLASAQVGFASYMRDTIHPYLVADAEFLNQS
;
A
#
# COMPACT_ATOMS: atom_id res chain seq x y z
N SER A 1 6.79 7.10 -33.12
CA SER A 1 7.05 5.91 -32.32
C SER A 1 8.33 6.17 -31.51
N MET A 2 8.17 6.57 -30.26
CA MET A 2 9.30 6.66 -29.33
C MET A 2 9.67 5.23 -28.90
N ARG A 3 10.84 4.77 -29.29
CA ARG A 3 11.43 3.57 -28.72
C ARG A 3 11.90 3.93 -27.30
N PRO A 4 11.58 3.16 -26.24
CA PRO A 4 12.16 3.37 -24.94
C PRO A 4 13.67 3.20 -25.04
N ALA A 5 14.41 4.13 -24.44
CA ALA A 5 15.87 4.03 -24.39
C ALA A 5 16.24 2.78 -23.55
N LYS A 6 16.87 1.82 -24.20
CA LYS A 6 17.47 0.64 -23.56
C LYS A 6 18.77 1.12 -22.91
N SER A 7 18.75 1.52 -21.65
CA SER A 7 19.97 1.79 -20.91
C SER A 7 20.11 0.78 -19.78
N ALA A 8 21.01 -0.16 -19.94
CA ALA A 8 21.51 -0.98 -18.86
C ALA A 8 22.86 -0.41 -18.44
N MET A 9 22.95 0.17 -17.24
CA MET A 9 24.24 0.54 -16.65
C MET A 9 24.83 -0.70 -15.98
N LEU A 10 25.72 -1.38 -16.66
CA LEU A 10 26.64 -2.34 -16.06
C LEU A 10 27.86 -1.56 -15.54
N GLY A 11 27.80 -1.11 -14.30
CA GLY A 11 28.92 -0.43 -13.64
C GLY A 11 29.98 -1.44 -13.18
N SER A 12 31.02 -1.64 -13.98
CA SER A 12 32.29 -2.15 -13.48
C SER A 12 33.06 -1.00 -12.85
N ASN A 13 33.46 -1.15 -11.60
CA ASN A 13 34.15 -0.14 -10.78
C ASN A 13 35.65 -0.04 -11.10
N THR A 14 36.01 -0.09 -12.38
CA THR A 14 37.36 0.17 -12.88
C THR A 14 37.25 1.30 -13.90
N GLY A 15 37.87 2.42 -13.65
CA GLY A 15 37.83 3.69 -14.38
C GLY A 15 37.99 3.64 -15.90
N GLY A 16 37.14 2.89 -16.57
CA GLY A 16 36.97 2.84 -18.01
C GLY A 16 35.66 3.54 -18.40
N ASP A 17 35.63 4.11 -19.58
CA ASP A 17 34.43 4.71 -20.15
C ASP A 17 33.27 3.70 -20.15
N VAL A 18 32.13 4.11 -19.60
CA VAL A 18 30.90 3.31 -19.61
C VAL A 18 30.40 3.28 -21.05
N VAL A 19 30.40 2.11 -21.68
CA VAL A 19 29.87 1.89 -23.02
C VAL A 19 28.42 1.40 -22.92
N GLU A 20 27.50 2.12 -23.54
CA GLU A 20 26.11 1.67 -23.64
C GLU A 20 25.99 0.47 -24.58
N ILE A 21 25.39 -0.62 -24.07
CA ILE A 21 25.16 -1.84 -24.85
C ILE A 21 23.69 -1.84 -25.29
N TYR A 22 23.44 -1.86 -26.59
CA TYR A 22 22.09 -1.80 -27.18
C TYR A 22 21.60 -3.17 -27.69
N ASP A 23 22.49 -4.12 -27.86
CA ASP A 23 22.18 -5.46 -28.38
C ASP A 23 22.84 -6.52 -27.51
N HIS A 24 22.02 -7.17 -26.69
CA HIS A 24 22.45 -8.25 -25.81
C HIS A 24 21.25 -9.14 -25.44
N PRO A 25 21.38 -10.48 -25.41
CA PRO A 25 20.28 -11.40 -25.08
C PRO A 25 19.54 -11.08 -23.77
N ILE A 26 20.24 -10.57 -22.76
CA ILE A 26 19.60 -10.16 -21.49
C ILE A 26 18.66 -8.97 -21.66
N LEU A 27 18.94 -8.06 -22.60
CA LEU A 27 18.06 -6.93 -22.88
C LEU A 27 16.78 -7.39 -23.57
N ASP A 28 16.86 -8.41 -24.41
CA ASP A 28 15.70 -9.00 -25.05
C ASP A 28 14.86 -9.78 -24.07
N LEU A 29 15.48 -10.54 -23.16
CA LEU A 29 14.81 -11.18 -22.04
C LEU A 29 14.10 -10.17 -21.16
N LEU A 30 14.76 -9.08 -20.73
CA LEU A 30 14.17 -8.05 -19.87
C LEU A 30 13.08 -7.22 -20.58
N ASN A 31 13.04 -7.20 -21.92
CA ASN A 31 11.95 -6.56 -22.68
C ASN A 31 10.71 -7.46 -22.80
N LYS A 32 10.90 -8.77 -22.92
CA LYS A 32 9.83 -9.76 -23.00
C LYS A 32 10.17 -10.92 -22.08
N VAL A 33 9.82 -10.75 -20.83
CA VAL A 33 10.29 -11.60 -19.73
C VAL A 33 9.63 -12.97 -19.73
N SER A 34 8.36 -13.05 -20.18
CA SER A 34 7.60 -14.30 -20.27
C SER A 34 6.48 -14.15 -21.31
N PRO A 35 5.76 -15.23 -21.65
CA PRO A 35 4.58 -15.14 -22.52
C PRO A 35 3.48 -14.22 -22.01
N PHE A 36 3.42 -13.97 -20.68
CA PHE A 36 2.38 -13.20 -20.01
C PHE A 36 2.80 -11.77 -19.67
N TYR A 37 4.10 -11.51 -19.51
CA TYR A 37 4.63 -10.22 -19.03
C TYR A 37 5.65 -9.65 -20.00
N ASP A 38 5.43 -8.42 -20.41
CA ASP A 38 6.46 -7.54 -20.93
C ASP A 38 7.35 -7.00 -19.80
N GLY A 39 8.49 -6.40 -20.14
CA GLY A 39 9.42 -5.88 -19.13
C GLY A 39 8.82 -4.78 -18.24
N TYR A 40 7.85 -4.01 -18.74
CA TYR A 40 7.20 -2.97 -17.96
C TYR A 40 6.29 -3.57 -16.87
N ASN A 41 5.37 -4.45 -17.24
CA ASN A 41 4.45 -5.09 -16.31
C ASN A 41 5.18 -6.00 -15.32
N PHE A 42 6.22 -6.70 -15.77
CA PHE A 42 7.12 -7.47 -14.91
C PHE A 42 7.75 -6.59 -13.83
N ASN A 43 8.33 -5.44 -14.20
CA ASN A 43 8.95 -4.54 -13.24
C ASN A 43 7.94 -3.94 -12.25
N ILE A 44 6.74 -3.58 -12.69
CA ILE A 44 5.69 -3.12 -11.78
C ILE A 44 5.35 -4.22 -10.78
N LEU A 45 5.09 -5.43 -11.25
CA LEU A 45 4.63 -6.53 -10.41
C LEU A 45 5.67 -6.89 -9.35
N ARG A 46 6.93 -7.12 -9.75
CA ARG A 46 8.01 -7.49 -8.83
C ARG A 46 8.31 -6.40 -7.80
N LYS A 47 8.31 -5.13 -8.22
CA LYS A 47 8.53 -4.00 -7.32
C LYS A 47 7.35 -3.77 -6.38
N THR A 48 6.14 -4.05 -6.81
CA THR A 48 4.97 -4.03 -5.92
C THR A 48 5.14 -5.03 -4.77
N PHE A 49 5.55 -6.27 -5.06
CA PHE A 49 5.80 -7.25 -4.01
C PHE A 49 6.92 -6.81 -3.07
N LEU A 50 8.04 -6.34 -3.62
CA LEU A 50 9.16 -5.86 -2.81
C LEU A 50 8.75 -4.72 -1.85
N GLN A 51 7.98 -3.77 -2.34
CA GLN A 51 7.55 -2.62 -1.53
C GLN A 51 6.49 -2.99 -0.50
N VAL A 52 5.54 -3.85 -0.85
CA VAL A 52 4.43 -4.23 0.03
C VAL A 52 4.86 -5.24 1.08
N THR A 53 5.52 -6.32 0.66
CA THR A 53 5.89 -7.43 1.54
C THR A 53 7.34 -7.37 2.03
N GLY A 54 8.17 -6.55 1.39
CA GLY A 54 9.62 -6.53 1.60
C GLY A 54 10.37 -7.66 0.92
N ASN A 55 9.67 -8.49 0.13
CA ASN A 55 10.24 -9.66 -0.50
C ASN A 55 9.80 -9.76 -1.96
N GLU A 56 10.75 -10.02 -2.82
CA GLU A 56 10.57 -10.27 -4.24
C GLU A 56 11.19 -11.61 -4.58
N TYR A 57 10.42 -12.52 -5.15
CA TYR A 57 10.88 -13.84 -5.56
C TYR A 57 10.74 -13.99 -7.06
N LEU A 58 11.84 -14.32 -7.72
CA LEU A 58 11.88 -14.55 -9.16
C LEU A 58 12.35 -15.98 -9.42
N HIS A 59 11.65 -16.68 -10.30
CA HIS A 59 12.04 -18.00 -10.75
C HIS A 59 12.46 -17.95 -12.23
N PRO A 60 13.77 -18.01 -12.52
CA PRO A 60 14.28 -18.08 -13.89
C PRO A 60 14.07 -19.49 -14.46
N ILE A 61 13.55 -19.57 -15.67
CA ILE A 61 13.50 -20.80 -16.44
C ILE A 61 14.74 -20.87 -17.31
N MET A 62 15.59 -21.85 -17.04
CA MET A 62 16.85 -21.99 -17.75
C MET A 62 16.66 -22.68 -19.09
N GLY A 63 17.27 -22.12 -20.12
CA GLY A 63 17.34 -22.71 -21.45
C GLY A 63 18.44 -23.76 -21.57
N PRO A 64 18.52 -24.48 -22.70
CA PRO A 64 19.51 -25.54 -22.94
C PRO A 64 20.97 -25.08 -22.86
N MET A 65 21.23 -23.79 -23.04
CA MET A 65 22.58 -23.20 -22.99
C MET A 65 22.97 -22.70 -21.58
N GLY A 66 22.15 -22.94 -20.56
CA GLY A 66 22.40 -22.49 -19.20
C GLY A 66 22.11 -20.99 -18.95
N TYR A 67 21.42 -20.32 -19.87
CA TYR A 67 20.95 -18.94 -19.71
C TYR A 67 19.44 -18.93 -19.48
N PRO A 68 18.92 -18.00 -18.67
CA PRO A 68 17.49 -17.86 -18.46
C PRO A 68 16.80 -17.43 -19.77
N VAL A 69 15.71 -18.11 -20.12
CA VAL A 69 14.85 -17.81 -21.28
C VAL A 69 13.55 -17.14 -20.88
N GLU A 70 13.11 -17.35 -19.65
CA GLU A 70 11.95 -16.72 -19.06
C GLU A 70 12.24 -16.43 -17.58
N ILE A 71 11.59 -15.42 -17.01
CA ILE A 71 11.62 -15.14 -15.58
C ILE A 71 10.18 -14.98 -15.09
N TRP A 72 9.82 -15.71 -14.05
CA TRP A 72 8.51 -15.66 -13.43
C TRP A 72 8.56 -14.98 -12.08
N VAL A 73 7.61 -14.06 -11.83
CA VAL A 73 7.42 -13.48 -10.50
C VAL A 73 6.57 -14.42 -9.68
N MET A 74 7.10 -14.88 -8.56
CA MET A 74 6.37 -15.69 -7.59
C MET A 74 5.70 -14.77 -6.59
N PRO A 75 4.35 -14.75 -6.51
CA PRO A 75 3.63 -13.94 -5.52
C PRO A 75 4.09 -14.23 -4.10
N SER A 76 4.62 -13.22 -3.42
CA SER A 76 5.30 -13.37 -2.12
C SER A 76 4.41 -13.98 -1.03
N GLN A 77 3.09 -13.78 -1.11
CA GLN A 77 2.13 -14.35 -0.16
C GLN A 77 2.01 -15.89 -0.24
N TYR A 78 2.49 -16.49 -1.33
CA TYR A 78 2.46 -17.95 -1.52
C TYR A 78 3.83 -18.59 -1.37
N VAL A 79 4.87 -17.82 -1.07
CA VAL A 79 6.23 -18.33 -0.86
C VAL A 79 6.51 -18.46 0.63
N LYS A 80 6.93 -19.66 1.05
CA LYS A 80 7.42 -19.93 2.40
C LYS A 80 8.86 -20.35 2.33
N ILE A 81 9.71 -19.66 3.09
CA ILE A 81 11.13 -20.03 3.24
C ILE A 81 11.20 -21.18 4.24
N LYS A 82 11.90 -22.24 3.87
CA LYS A 82 12.22 -23.36 4.75
C LYS A 82 13.59 -23.12 5.36
N PRO A 83 13.67 -22.82 6.67
CA PRO A 83 14.96 -22.71 7.35
C PRO A 83 15.58 -24.09 7.54
N THR A 84 16.89 -24.17 7.41
CA THR A 84 17.67 -25.33 7.84
C THR A 84 18.53 -24.96 9.03
N ARG A 85 18.98 -25.99 9.76
CA ARG A 85 19.97 -25.82 10.85
C ARG A 85 21.40 -25.96 10.38
N ASP A 86 21.61 -26.29 9.12
CA ASP A 86 22.91 -26.42 8.51
C ASP A 86 23.52 -25.04 8.21
N GLU A 87 24.76 -25.01 7.73
CA GLU A 87 25.50 -23.79 7.40
C GLU A 87 24.79 -22.89 6.37
N ARG A 88 23.84 -23.45 5.62
CA ARG A 88 23.06 -22.77 4.61
C ARG A 88 21.76 -22.22 5.18
N LEU A 89 21.61 -21.52 6.12
CA LEU A 89 20.39 -20.87 6.68
C LEU A 89 19.03 -21.27 6.07
N ILE A 90 18.97 -21.60 4.78
CA ILE A 90 17.75 -21.88 3.99
C ILE A 90 17.91 -23.23 3.29
N GLU A 91 16.93 -24.14 3.48
CA GLU A 91 16.80 -25.41 2.75
C GLU A 91 16.24 -25.16 1.34
N GLY A 92 15.27 -24.26 1.21
CA GLY A 92 14.62 -23.92 -0.04
C GLY A 92 13.33 -23.12 0.17
N TYR A 93 12.54 -23.08 -0.88
CA TYR A 93 11.30 -22.31 -0.94
C TYR A 93 10.13 -23.23 -1.26
N GLU A 94 9.07 -23.16 -0.44
CA GLU A 94 7.78 -23.76 -0.79
C GLU A 94 6.88 -22.71 -1.43
N TYR A 95 6.35 -23.02 -2.60
CA TYR A 95 5.43 -22.15 -3.32
C TYR A 95 4.10 -22.84 -3.57
N GLY A 96 3.02 -22.17 -3.26
CA GLY A 96 1.66 -22.60 -3.52
C GLY A 96 0.77 -22.59 -2.29
N GLN A 97 -0.43 -23.15 -2.46
CA GLN A 97 -1.41 -23.38 -1.38
C GLN A 97 -1.58 -24.87 -1.16
N GLN A 98 -1.57 -25.29 0.10
CA GLN A 98 -1.80 -26.70 0.44
C GLN A 98 -3.12 -27.19 -0.18
N PRO A 99 -3.18 -28.43 -0.73
CA PRO A 99 -2.15 -29.47 -0.65
C PRO A 99 -1.11 -29.46 -1.78
N ASN A 100 -1.15 -28.51 -2.71
CA ASN A 100 -0.37 -28.50 -3.95
C ASN A 100 0.80 -27.51 -3.87
N ASN A 101 1.74 -27.74 -2.95
CA ASN A 101 2.95 -26.92 -2.87
C ASN A 101 4.06 -27.51 -3.75
N ALA A 102 4.72 -26.65 -4.53
CA ALA A 102 5.98 -26.97 -5.17
C ALA A 102 7.14 -26.58 -4.25
N PHE A 103 8.22 -27.34 -4.28
CA PHE A 103 9.46 -27.04 -3.59
C PHE A 103 10.52 -26.64 -4.60
N PHE A 104 11.25 -25.57 -4.30
CA PHE A 104 12.34 -25.04 -5.09
C PHE A 104 13.60 -24.97 -4.25
N GLU A 105 14.72 -25.35 -4.84
CA GLU A 105 16.03 -25.22 -4.21
C GLU A 105 16.46 -23.74 -4.15
N PRO A 106 17.45 -23.39 -3.27
CA PRO A 106 17.86 -21.99 -3.11
C PRO A 106 18.42 -21.33 -4.38
N ASP A 107 18.98 -22.11 -5.29
CA ASP A 107 19.54 -21.67 -6.57
C ASP A 107 18.51 -21.54 -7.70
N GLU A 108 17.31 -22.08 -7.51
CA GLU A 108 16.19 -21.94 -8.46
C GLU A 108 15.37 -20.67 -8.24
N VAL A 109 15.58 -19.95 -7.13
CA VAL A 109 14.80 -18.76 -6.78
C VAL A 109 15.73 -17.59 -6.44
N LEU A 110 15.62 -16.54 -7.21
CA LEU A 110 16.26 -15.28 -6.88
C LEU A 110 15.40 -14.53 -5.85
N HIS A 111 15.92 -14.38 -4.65
CA HIS A 111 15.22 -13.72 -3.55
C HIS A 111 15.84 -12.36 -3.24
N ASN A 112 15.15 -11.30 -3.65
CA ASN A 112 15.43 -9.91 -3.26
C ASN A 112 14.61 -9.54 -2.04
N ARG A 113 15.24 -8.90 -1.05
CA ARG A 113 14.56 -8.51 0.18
C ARG A 113 15.02 -7.16 0.71
N VAL A 114 14.10 -6.44 1.30
CA VAL A 114 14.41 -5.26 2.11
C VAL A 114 14.82 -5.75 3.51
N PRO A 115 16.07 -5.53 3.96
CA PRO A 115 16.56 -6.09 5.22
C PRO A 115 15.68 -5.75 6.41
N ASP A 116 15.27 -6.74 7.20
CA ASP A 116 14.65 -6.57 8.51
C ASP A 116 15.63 -7.02 9.61
N PRO A 117 16.01 -6.14 10.55
CA PRO A 117 16.89 -6.52 11.66
C PRO A 117 16.28 -7.60 12.59
N ASN A 118 14.96 -7.77 12.56
CA ASN A 118 14.27 -8.74 13.42
C ASN A 118 14.08 -10.11 12.75
N ASP A 119 14.19 -10.18 11.44
CA ASP A 119 14.00 -11.42 10.69
C ASP A 119 15.12 -11.58 9.65
N PRO A 120 16.00 -12.57 9.84
CA PRO A 120 17.12 -12.81 8.91
C PRO A 120 16.66 -13.48 7.60
N LEU A 121 15.44 -14.03 7.53
CA LEU A 121 14.93 -14.76 6.37
C LEU A 121 14.03 -13.90 5.49
N TYR A 122 13.12 -13.18 6.10
CA TYR A 122 12.18 -12.34 5.37
C TYR A 122 12.57 -10.85 5.42
N GLY A 123 12.27 -10.17 4.35
CA GLY A 123 12.36 -8.72 4.31
C GLY A 123 11.10 -8.06 4.85
N ARG A 124 11.18 -6.76 5.13
CA ARG A 124 10.06 -5.94 5.61
C ARG A 124 9.79 -4.78 4.66
N GLY A 125 8.61 -4.79 4.03
CA GLY A 125 8.17 -3.71 3.15
C GLY A 125 7.83 -2.43 3.94
N TRP A 126 7.94 -1.27 3.29
CA TRP A 126 7.60 0.00 3.92
C TRP A 126 6.11 0.11 4.28
N VAL A 127 5.23 -0.63 3.59
CA VAL A 127 3.80 -0.71 3.92
C VAL A 127 3.59 -1.23 5.33
N ALA A 128 4.43 -2.16 5.80
CA ALA A 128 4.35 -2.64 7.19
C ALA A 128 4.66 -1.54 8.21
N ALA A 129 5.59 -0.62 7.88
CA ALA A 129 5.89 0.52 8.75
C ALA A 129 4.78 1.61 8.70
N ALA A 130 4.04 1.69 7.60
CA ALA A 130 2.92 2.62 7.45
C ALA A 130 1.57 2.04 7.89
N SER A 131 1.50 0.75 8.26
CA SER A 131 0.24 0.02 8.50
C SER A 131 -0.65 0.66 9.56
N ASP A 132 -0.08 1.13 10.67
CA ASP A 132 -0.83 1.78 11.74
C ASP A 132 -1.44 3.11 11.27
N ALA A 133 -0.68 3.90 10.52
CA ALA A 133 -1.17 5.16 9.96
C ALA A 133 -2.28 4.92 8.92
N ALA A 134 -2.11 3.91 8.07
CA ALA A 134 -3.11 3.53 7.06
C ALA A 134 -4.38 2.96 7.71
N GLY A 135 -4.24 2.10 8.73
CA GLY A 135 -5.37 1.55 9.49
C GLY A 135 -6.18 2.62 10.23
N LEU A 136 -5.48 3.63 10.76
CA LEU A 136 -6.16 4.76 11.40
C LEU A 136 -6.90 5.64 10.39
N LEU A 137 -6.31 5.91 9.21
CA LEU A 137 -7.01 6.61 8.12
C LEU A 137 -8.27 5.85 7.70
N GLN A 138 -8.16 4.54 7.47
CA GLN A 138 -9.31 3.70 7.13
C GLN A 138 -10.41 3.75 8.20
N SER A 139 -10.02 3.80 9.47
CA SER A 139 -10.97 3.92 10.59
C SER A 139 -11.64 5.30 10.61
N MET A 140 -10.91 6.37 10.29
CA MET A 140 -11.43 7.74 10.17
C MET A 140 -12.42 7.83 9.00
N ASP A 141 -12.05 7.32 7.82
CA ASP A 141 -12.94 7.24 6.66
C ASP A 141 -14.21 6.43 6.97
N GLY A 142 -14.04 5.30 7.66
CA GLY A 142 -15.16 4.48 8.12
C GLY A 142 -16.10 5.24 9.04
N TYR A 143 -15.55 5.97 10.01
CA TYR A 143 -16.32 6.81 10.92
C TYR A 143 -17.07 7.91 10.16
N GLU A 144 -16.39 8.64 9.27
CA GLU A 144 -17.03 9.68 8.45
C GLU A 144 -18.15 9.11 7.58
N LYS A 145 -17.88 7.98 6.91
CA LYS A 145 -18.90 7.27 6.13
C LYS A 145 -20.13 6.92 6.95
N HIS A 146 -19.93 6.37 8.16
CA HIS A 146 -21.04 6.07 9.07
C HIS A 146 -21.74 7.34 9.58
N LEU A 147 -20.97 8.41 9.80
CA LEU A 147 -21.54 9.71 10.18
C LEU A 147 -22.49 10.24 9.10
N PHE A 148 -22.06 10.16 7.82
CA PHE A 148 -22.90 10.61 6.70
C PHE A 148 -24.05 9.66 6.37
N GLN A 149 -23.83 8.35 6.44
CA GLN A 149 -24.87 7.36 6.11
C GLN A 149 -25.97 7.26 7.16
N ASN A 150 -25.61 7.34 8.44
CA ASN A 150 -26.54 7.12 9.54
C ASN A 150 -26.96 8.41 10.21
N GLN A 151 -26.46 9.59 9.76
CA GLN A 151 -26.57 10.83 10.52
C GLN A 151 -26.26 10.57 12.01
N ALA A 152 -25.17 9.84 12.26
CA ALA A 152 -24.86 9.11 13.49
C ALA A 152 -24.53 10.00 14.69
N ARG A 153 -25.05 11.20 14.71
CA ARG A 153 -25.10 12.02 15.92
C ARG A 153 -26.54 12.11 16.33
N PRO A 154 -26.87 11.77 17.55
CA PRO A 154 -28.04 12.35 18.15
C PRO A 154 -27.74 13.86 18.26
N ASP A 155 -28.14 14.62 17.23
CA ASP A 155 -28.07 16.09 17.31
C ASP A 155 -28.87 16.63 18.50
N TRP A 156 -29.72 15.78 19.04
CA TRP A 156 -30.65 16.10 20.11
C TRP A 156 -30.75 14.99 21.14
N GLY A 157 -30.64 15.34 22.41
CA GLY A 157 -31.03 14.49 23.52
C GLY A 157 -32.46 14.81 23.92
N ILE A 158 -33.33 13.82 23.92
CA ILE A 158 -34.73 13.97 24.35
C ILE A 158 -34.80 13.54 25.81
N PHE A 159 -35.06 14.47 26.68
CA PHE A 159 -35.26 14.24 28.12
C PHE A 159 -36.72 14.20 28.47
N LEU A 160 -37.23 13.03 28.83
CA LEU A 160 -38.62 12.84 29.21
C LEU A 160 -38.79 13.13 30.71
N LYS A 161 -39.84 13.85 31.07
CA LYS A 161 -40.11 14.16 32.47
C LYS A 161 -40.73 12.98 33.24
N GLU A 162 -41.39 12.09 32.47
CA GLU A 162 -42.04 10.91 33.06
C GLU A 162 -41.51 9.63 32.39
N THR A 163 -41.50 8.53 33.15
CA THR A 163 -41.12 7.22 32.63
C THR A 163 -42.23 6.69 31.74
N LEU A 164 -41.92 6.39 30.48
CA LEU A 164 -42.88 5.81 29.53
C LEU A 164 -43.09 4.34 29.84
N ASN A 165 -44.35 3.89 29.59
CA ASN A 165 -44.60 2.45 29.55
C ASN A 165 -44.11 1.86 28.23
N GLU A 166 -44.00 0.53 28.13
CA GLU A 166 -43.43 -0.17 27.00
C GLU A 166 -44.16 0.15 25.66
N THR A 167 -45.47 0.32 25.69
CA THR A 167 -46.25 0.65 24.51
C THR A 167 -45.95 2.07 24.01
N GLN A 168 -45.83 3.03 24.93
CA GLN A 168 -45.48 4.41 24.62
C GLN A 168 -44.07 4.52 24.13
N TRP A 169 -43.11 3.77 24.73
CA TRP A 169 -41.73 3.66 24.30
C TRP A 169 -41.63 3.17 22.87
N ASN A 170 -42.29 2.04 22.56
CA ASN A 170 -42.25 1.44 21.22
C ASN A 170 -42.88 2.36 20.15
N ARG A 171 -43.96 3.09 20.49
CA ARG A 171 -44.52 4.11 19.59
C ARG A 171 -43.54 5.24 19.34
N MET A 172 -42.87 5.71 20.35
CA MET A 172 -41.89 6.80 20.21
C MET A 172 -40.72 6.37 19.34
N ILE A 173 -40.16 5.17 19.57
CA ILE A 173 -39.07 4.62 18.74
C ILE A 173 -39.52 4.48 17.27
N ALA A 174 -40.71 3.92 17.02
CA ALA A 174 -41.26 3.79 15.67
C ALA A 174 -41.43 5.16 14.97
N TYR A 175 -41.89 6.17 15.70
CA TYR A 175 -42.00 7.52 15.19
C TYR A 175 -40.66 8.15 14.86
N LEU A 176 -39.63 7.96 15.71
CA LEU A 176 -38.28 8.43 15.49
C LEU A 176 -37.67 7.76 14.28
N ASP A 177 -37.83 6.44 14.13
CA ASP A 177 -37.28 5.67 13.00
C ASP A 177 -37.93 6.08 11.67
N GLN A 178 -39.24 6.30 11.65
CA GLN A 178 -39.96 6.66 10.43
C GLN A 178 -39.75 8.11 9.99
N ASN A 179 -39.62 9.03 10.93
CA ASN A 179 -39.63 10.46 10.62
C ASN A 179 -38.28 11.14 10.74
N LEU A 180 -37.32 10.56 11.46
CA LEU A 180 -36.05 11.20 11.83
C LEU A 180 -34.82 10.51 11.29
N ARG A 181 -34.87 9.23 10.97
CA ARG A 181 -33.73 8.50 10.39
C ARG A 181 -33.70 8.61 8.87
N GLY A 182 -32.47 8.77 8.33
CA GLY A 182 -32.15 8.72 6.92
C GLY A 182 -32.05 10.08 6.22
N ASN A 183 -31.28 10.13 5.13
CA ASN A 183 -30.97 11.36 4.36
C ASN A 183 -32.24 12.12 3.86
N ARG A 184 -33.36 11.44 3.70
CA ARG A 184 -34.62 12.05 3.26
C ARG A 184 -35.24 12.97 4.30
N ASN A 185 -34.93 12.78 5.57
CA ASN A 185 -35.51 13.49 6.69
C ASN A 185 -34.55 14.53 7.29
N SER A 186 -33.41 14.73 6.68
CA SER A 186 -32.43 15.72 7.08
C SER A 186 -33.02 17.15 7.02
N GLY A 187 -32.89 17.89 8.12
CA GLY A 187 -33.35 19.26 8.20
C GLY A 187 -34.84 19.45 8.51
N ARG A 188 -35.61 18.40 8.79
CA ARG A 188 -37.00 18.55 9.22
C ARG A 188 -37.08 18.97 10.69
N PRO A 189 -37.97 19.92 11.04
CA PRO A 189 -38.18 20.30 12.42
C PRO A 189 -38.87 19.15 13.19
N TYR A 190 -38.44 18.95 14.43
CA TYR A 190 -39.01 17.98 15.34
C TYR A 190 -40.17 18.60 16.12
N ILE A 191 -41.30 17.92 16.20
CA ILE A 191 -42.42 18.31 17.01
C ILE A 191 -42.61 17.29 18.12
N PHE A 192 -42.46 17.75 19.36
CA PHE A 192 -42.64 16.92 20.56
C PHE A 192 -43.89 17.41 21.32
N GLU A 193 -44.79 16.49 21.65
CA GLU A 193 -45.94 16.75 22.51
C GLU A 193 -45.56 16.51 23.98
N GLY A 194 -46.07 17.35 24.87
CA GLY A 194 -46.12 17.05 26.31
C GLY A 194 -44.88 17.39 27.15
N GLY A 195 -44.29 18.57 26.97
CA GLY A 195 -43.35 19.08 27.97
C GLY A 195 -41.97 18.44 28.04
N SER A 196 -41.57 17.76 26.95
CA SER A 196 -40.21 17.21 26.78
C SER A 196 -39.24 18.37 26.55
N ASP A 197 -38.04 18.27 27.17
CA ASP A 197 -36.95 19.20 26.92
C ASP A 197 -35.98 18.56 25.91
N ALA A 198 -35.76 19.25 24.79
CA ALA A 198 -34.85 18.80 23.76
C ALA A 198 -33.60 19.70 23.76
N ARG A 199 -32.46 19.13 24.05
CA ARG A 199 -31.21 19.88 24.08
C ARG A 199 -30.28 19.39 22.96
N PRO A 200 -29.67 20.32 22.20
CA PRO A 200 -28.66 19.95 21.23
C PRO A 200 -27.44 19.35 21.93
N LEU A 201 -27.03 18.16 21.52
CA LEU A 201 -25.78 17.50 21.93
C LEU A 201 -24.72 17.78 20.86
N GLN A 202 -24.45 19.07 20.59
CA GLN A 202 -23.55 19.44 19.51
C GLN A 202 -22.09 19.29 19.94
N PHE A 203 -21.38 18.39 19.23
CA PHE A 203 -19.96 18.57 18.96
C PHE A 203 -19.82 19.04 17.50
N SER A 204 -19.23 20.21 17.27
CA SER A 204 -18.99 20.70 15.92
C SER A 204 -18.06 19.72 15.16
N PRO A 205 -18.30 19.42 13.86
CA PRO A 205 -17.33 18.69 13.04
C PRO A 205 -15.94 19.31 13.03
N ARG A 206 -15.84 20.63 13.23
CA ARG A 206 -14.58 21.36 13.40
C ARG A 206 -13.85 20.98 14.68
N ASP A 207 -14.57 20.65 15.76
CA ASP A 207 -13.97 20.33 17.04
C ASP A 207 -13.28 18.95 17.04
N LEU A 208 -13.56 18.12 16.04
CA LEU A 208 -12.94 16.81 15.88
C LEU A 208 -11.60 16.84 15.12
N SER A 209 -11.20 17.99 14.56
CA SER A 209 -9.90 18.18 13.87
C SER A 209 -9.52 17.03 12.91
N PHE A 210 -10.51 16.38 12.28
CA PHE A 210 -10.27 15.23 11.38
C PHE A 210 -9.29 15.58 10.27
N SER A 211 -9.45 16.75 9.64
CA SER A 211 -8.59 17.16 8.54
C SER A 211 -7.11 17.32 8.93
N GLU A 212 -6.82 17.76 10.15
CA GLU A 212 -5.44 17.83 10.65
C GLU A 212 -4.89 16.43 10.94
N GLY A 213 -5.74 15.55 11.50
CA GLY A 213 -5.40 14.16 11.75
C GLY A 213 -5.07 13.40 10.45
N GLU A 214 -5.90 13.55 9.43
CA GLU A 214 -5.69 12.98 8.09
C GLU A 214 -4.39 13.48 7.46
N ASN A 215 -4.16 14.78 7.44
CA ASN A 215 -2.94 15.37 6.90
C ASN A 215 -1.68 14.80 7.57
N ARG A 216 -1.69 14.65 8.90
CA ARG A 216 -0.56 14.04 9.63
C ARG A 216 -0.32 12.59 9.23
N LYS A 217 -1.38 11.80 9.00
CA LYS A 217 -1.26 10.41 8.58
C LYS A 217 -0.74 10.28 7.15
N VAL A 218 -1.21 11.14 6.25
CA VAL A 218 -0.67 11.23 4.89
C VAL A 218 0.81 11.61 4.92
N GLU A 219 1.22 12.53 5.78
CA GLU A 219 2.63 12.91 5.96
C GLU A 219 3.49 11.75 6.48
N VAL A 220 2.97 10.95 7.42
CA VAL A 220 3.66 9.73 7.90
C VAL A 220 3.82 8.71 6.78
N ILE A 221 2.77 8.43 6.01
CA ILE A 221 2.83 7.49 4.88
C ILE A 221 3.81 8.00 3.82
N ALA A 222 3.76 9.30 3.50
CA ALA A 222 4.67 9.94 2.58
C ALA A 222 6.14 9.82 3.03
N ALA A 223 6.41 10.09 4.31
CA ALA A 223 7.75 9.99 4.87
C ALA A 223 8.29 8.56 4.81
N VAL A 224 7.47 7.56 5.14
CA VAL A 224 7.87 6.14 5.11
C VAL A 224 8.08 5.64 3.68
N SER A 225 7.26 6.09 2.72
CA SER A 225 7.38 5.72 1.31
C SER A 225 8.49 6.48 0.56
N GLY A 226 9.08 7.52 1.19
CA GLY A 226 10.06 8.39 0.56
C GLY A 226 9.48 9.33 -0.49
N VAL A 227 8.14 9.48 -0.57
CA VAL A 227 7.47 10.40 -1.50
C VAL A 227 7.33 11.77 -0.83
N PRO A 228 7.89 12.85 -1.38
CA PRO A 228 7.70 14.18 -0.83
C PRO A 228 6.23 14.59 -0.78
N VAL A 229 5.80 15.13 0.35
CA VAL A 229 4.40 15.58 0.56
C VAL A 229 3.97 16.63 -0.47
N THR A 230 4.91 17.42 -0.96
CA THR A 230 4.69 18.43 -2.02
C THR A 230 4.20 17.83 -3.34
N LEU A 231 4.51 16.55 -3.61
CA LEU A 231 4.02 15.85 -4.79
C LEU A 231 2.62 15.25 -4.59
N LEU A 232 2.18 15.09 -3.34
CA LEU A 232 0.88 14.53 -2.99
C LEU A 232 -0.20 15.60 -2.80
N LYS A 233 0.19 16.80 -2.34
CA LYS A 233 -0.74 17.91 -2.12
C LYS A 233 -0.92 18.72 -3.40
N ALA A 234 -2.00 18.48 -4.11
CA ALA A 234 -2.35 19.21 -5.36
C ALA A 234 -2.62 20.71 -5.15
N ASN A 235 -2.70 21.18 -3.91
CA ASN A 235 -3.06 22.55 -3.56
C ASN A 235 -1.86 23.47 -3.31
N ASP A 236 -0.62 23.02 -3.49
CA ASP A 236 0.54 23.89 -3.42
C ASP A 236 0.81 24.51 -4.81
N PRO A 237 0.43 25.79 -5.01
CA PRO A 237 0.49 26.42 -6.33
C PRO A 237 1.92 26.76 -6.77
N ASN A 238 2.93 26.40 -5.99
CA ASN A 238 4.31 26.78 -6.26
C ASN A 238 5.02 25.72 -7.11
N LEU A 239 5.07 25.96 -8.43
CA LEU A 239 5.79 25.11 -9.39
C LEU A 239 7.24 24.84 -8.97
N ALA A 240 7.92 25.84 -8.36
CA ALA A 240 9.29 25.67 -7.91
C ALA A 240 9.41 24.62 -6.79
N SER A 241 8.49 24.63 -5.82
CA SER A 241 8.46 23.61 -4.75
C SER A 241 8.21 22.21 -5.31
N ALA A 242 7.32 22.08 -6.29
CA ALA A 242 7.05 20.81 -6.94
C ALA A 242 8.26 20.29 -7.73
N GLN A 243 8.98 21.16 -8.43
CA GLN A 243 10.21 20.80 -9.15
C GLN A 243 11.32 20.33 -8.20
N VAL A 244 11.52 21.05 -7.10
CA VAL A 244 12.49 20.66 -6.07
C VAL A 244 12.09 19.33 -5.43
N GLY A 245 10.81 19.15 -5.10
CA GLY A 245 10.28 17.91 -4.57
C GLY A 245 10.49 16.73 -5.52
N PHE A 246 10.23 16.91 -6.82
CA PHE A 246 10.47 15.89 -7.83
C PHE A 246 11.96 15.54 -7.97
N ALA A 247 12.83 16.54 -8.00
CA ALA A 247 14.27 16.32 -8.09
C ALA A 247 14.82 15.57 -6.85
N SER A 248 14.34 15.94 -5.65
CA SER A 248 14.66 15.22 -4.41
C SER A 248 14.16 13.78 -4.45
N TYR A 249 12.91 13.55 -4.88
CA TYR A 249 12.33 12.23 -5.02
C TYR A 249 13.15 11.33 -5.95
N MET A 250 13.52 11.85 -7.11
CA MET A 250 14.33 11.11 -8.08
C MET A 250 15.71 10.76 -7.53
N ARG A 251 16.36 11.70 -6.84
CA ARG A 251 17.72 11.52 -6.32
C ARG A 251 17.74 10.66 -5.06
N ASP A 252 16.83 10.93 -4.11
CA ASP A 252 16.95 10.42 -2.74
C ASP A 252 16.12 9.13 -2.53
N THR A 253 15.11 8.89 -3.40
CA THR A 253 14.25 7.70 -3.32
C THR A 253 14.44 6.79 -4.54
N ILE A 254 14.19 7.29 -5.74
CA ILE A 254 14.16 6.44 -6.95
C ILE A 254 15.56 5.93 -7.31
N HIS A 255 16.55 6.81 -7.32
CA HIS A 255 17.92 6.43 -7.72
C HIS A 255 18.51 5.31 -6.84
N PRO A 256 18.44 5.36 -5.48
CA PRO A 256 18.90 4.25 -4.63
C PRO A 256 18.16 2.94 -4.91
N TYR A 257 16.85 2.98 -5.17
CA TYR A 257 16.10 1.77 -5.55
C TYR A 257 16.58 1.18 -6.87
N LEU A 258 16.87 2.01 -7.88
CA LEU A 258 17.38 1.55 -9.17
C LEU A 258 18.78 0.95 -9.05
N VAL A 259 19.64 1.54 -8.22
CA VAL A 259 20.98 1.00 -7.94
C VAL A 259 20.88 -0.37 -7.26
N ALA A 260 20.09 -0.48 -6.18
CA ALA A 260 19.89 -1.74 -5.49
C ALA A 260 19.29 -2.83 -6.40
N ASP A 261 18.41 -2.44 -7.32
CA ASP A 261 17.81 -3.34 -8.30
C ASP A 261 18.83 -3.85 -9.32
N ALA A 262 19.68 -2.94 -9.83
CA ALA A 262 20.76 -3.33 -10.73
C ALA A 262 21.76 -4.25 -10.06
N GLU A 263 22.13 -3.98 -8.80
CA GLU A 263 23.02 -4.86 -8.02
C GLU A 263 22.41 -6.25 -7.81
N PHE A 264 21.12 -6.33 -7.49
CA PHE A 264 20.42 -7.61 -7.34
C PHE A 264 20.45 -8.42 -8.64
N LEU A 265 20.10 -7.79 -9.77
CA LEU A 265 20.12 -8.49 -11.07
C LEU A 265 21.53 -8.85 -11.55
N ASN A 266 22.57 -8.16 -11.10
CA ASN A 266 23.96 -8.48 -11.45
C ASN A 266 24.56 -9.61 -10.61
N GLN A 267 23.99 -9.87 -9.43
CA GLN A 267 24.44 -10.97 -8.55
C GLN A 267 23.74 -12.29 -8.87
N SER A 268 22.71 -12.24 -9.66
CA SER A 268 21.86 -13.35 -10.11
C SER A 268 22.39 -13.90 -11.43
#